data_e8df63f019997eb144519fb88f6d7eb8
#
_entry.id   e8df63f019997eb144519fb88f6d7eb8
#
_cell.length_a   1.000
_cell.length_b   1.000
_cell.length_c   1.000
_cell.angle_alpha   90.00
_cell.angle_beta   90.00
_cell.angle_gamma   90.00
#
_symmetry.space_group_name_H-M   'P 1'
#
loop_
_entity.id
_entity.type
_entity.pdbx_description
1 polymer ?
#
loop_
_entity_poly.entity_id
_entity_poly.type
_entity_poly.pdbx_seq_one_letter_code
_entity_poly.pdbx_strand_id
1 'polypeptide(L)'
;MSDRFQAQSKMKRRILIGAFGLLALALLFSIGFHSLSAADQDEDSGYSQIAIFAKAVQLIRQDYVDGNKTSYHDLITAALKGMLGSLDPHSQFMDPNDFRDMQEDTRSRFNGLGIEVAIKNGLPTVVTPMEDTPAARAGILSGDQILKINGTSTERMDLQDVINHLRGAPGQKISLTLIRPSTKEVKDYALERAEIKVQSVKGARLLDPDLTGSFKIAYVRLIQFNEPTADELSKALDEMQKQGMQALILDLRNNPGGLLNSAVDVCAQFLPPNTKVVSTQGRVASQQRDYTTSGVAKQRPNFPMAVLVNEGSASGAEIVCGALKDLHRAIVVGETTFGKGSVQNVMQLPDGSALRFTTAKYYTPSKQVIHGNGVAPNIRVPMSAELERQLFAARSSGDTIKPEEDKNFIKSTDPQMLRAIDALKGVMIYAQENAPKGEPIKK
;
A
#
# COMPACT_ATOMS: atom_id res chain seq x y z
N MET A 1 28.50 95.56 -28.08
CA MET A 1 28.34 94.39 -28.96
C MET A 1 28.50 93.03 -28.24
N SER A 2 29.02 93.02 -27.01
CA SER A 2 29.33 91.77 -26.24
C SER A 2 28.12 91.09 -25.61
N ASP A 3 27.14 91.85 -25.12
CA ASP A 3 26.04 91.26 -24.31
C ASP A 3 24.98 90.44 -25.12
N ARG A 4 24.81 90.73 -26.37
CA ARG A 4 23.87 89.93 -27.23
C ARG A 4 24.40 88.52 -27.58
N PHE A 5 25.72 88.37 -27.66
CA PHE A 5 26.31 87.06 -27.96
C PHE A 5 26.27 86.10 -26.75
N GLN A 6 26.41 86.62 -25.54
CA GLN A 6 26.30 85.80 -24.31
C GLN A 6 24.86 85.32 -24.04
N ALA A 7 23.87 86.20 -24.33
CA ALA A 7 22.43 85.83 -24.20
C ALA A 7 22.01 84.73 -25.13
N GLN A 8 22.44 84.77 -26.42
CA GLN A 8 22.16 83.72 -27.40
C GLN A 8 22.86 82.41 -27.07
N SER A 9 24.05 82.41 -26.53
CA SER A 9 24.78 81.22 -26.08
C SER A 9 24.06 80.52 -24.91
N LYS A 10 23.59 81.29 -23.92
CA LYS A 10 22.83 80.76 -22.78
C LYS A 10 21.47 80.19 -23.16
N MET A 11 20.83 80.85 -24.14
CA MET A 11 19.50 80.37 -24.66
C MET A 11 19.65 79.06 -25.44
N LYS A 12 20.67 78.97 -26.32
CA LYS A 12 20.97 77.68 -27.03
C LYS A 12 21.33 76.53 -26.08
N ARG A 13 22.11 76.84 -25.04
CA ARG A 13 22.48 75.82 -24.00
C ARG A 13 21.26 75.34 -23.20
N ARG A 14 20.32 76.24 -22.87
CA ARG A 14 19.06 75.87 -22.19
C ARG A 14 18.10 75.02 -23.08
N ILE A 15 18.03 75.34 -24.38
CA ILE A 15 17.24 74.58 -25.35
C ILE A 15 17.85 73.18 -25.55
N LEU A 16 19.20 73.05 -25.59
CA LEU A 16 19.89 71.77 -25.70
C LEU A 16 19.68 70.88 -24.47
N ILE A 17 19.76 71.49 -23.28
CA ILE A 17 19.52 70.74 -22.00
C ILE A 17 18.05 70.29 -21.91
N GLY A 18 17.10 71.12 -22.32
CA GLY A 18 15.68 70.79 -22.39
C GLY A 18 15.37 69.64 -23.37
N ALA A 19 16.00 69.69 -24.56
CA ALA A 19 15.88 68.63 -25.55
C ALA A 19 16.48 67.30 -25.12
N PHE A 20 17.64 67.32 -24.44
CA PHE A 20 18.28 66.14 -23.87
C PHE A 20 17.44 65.54 -22.73
N GLY A 21 16.81 66.39 -21.89
CA GLY A 21 15.93 65.97 -20.80
C GLY A 21 14.65 65.29 -21.33
N LEU A 22 14.05 65.84 -22.42
CA LEU A 22 12.90 65.25 -23.08
C LEU A 22 13.22 63.90 -23.78
N LEU A 23 14.41 63.81 -24.40
CA LEU A 23 14.88 62.56 -25.02
C LEU A 23 15.17 61.48 -23.98
N ALA A 24 15.79 61.83 -22.83
CA ALA A 24 16.01 60.91 -21.72
C ALA A 24 14.70 60.43 -21.07
N LEU A 25 13.71 61.33 -20.95
CA LEU A 25 12.35 60.98 -20.46
C LEU A 25 11.61 60.04 -21.42
N ALA A 26 11.70 60.29 -22.73
CA ALA A 26 11.12 59.42 -23.74
C ALA A 26 11.78 58.06 -23.82
N LEU A 27 13.12 57.96 -23.59
CA LEU A 27 13.84 56.69 -23.50
C LEU A 27 13.45 55.92 -22.25
N LEU A 28 13.35 56.56 -21.09
CA LEU A 28 12.89 55.94 -19.85
C LEU A 28 11.45 55.45 -19.93
N PHE A 29 10.58 56.19 -20.62
CA PHE A 29 9.19 55.80 -20.90
C PHE A 29 9.12 54.61 -21.85
N SER A 30 9.96 54.55 -22.89
CA SER A 30 9.99 53.44 -23.84
C SER A 30 10.56 52.17 -23.22
N ILE A 31 11.57 52.28 -22.33
CA ILE A 31 12.13 51.16 -21.57
C ILE A 31 11.11 50.65 -20.56
N GLY A 32 10.40 51.55 -19.85
CA GLY A 32 9.30 51.19 -18.95
C GLY A 32 8.14 50.49 -19.64
N PHE A 33 7.77 50.91 -20.84
CA PHE A 33 6.69 50.33 -21.63
C PHE A 33 7.07 48.95 -22.22
N HIS A 34 8.31 48.73 -22.61
CA HIS A 34 8.80 47.43 -23.07
C HIS A 34 8.98 46.42 -21.94
N SER A 35 9.26 46.88 -20.72
CA SER A 35 9.31 46.00 -19.56
C SER A 35 7.94 45.55 -19.03
N LEU A 36 6.85 46.28 -19.39
CA LEU A 36 5.49 45.88 -19.06
C LEU A 36 4.84 44.99 -20.13
N SER A 37 5.43 44.92 -21.34
CA SER A 37 4.88 44.11 -22.44
C SER A 37 5.52 42.73 -22.61
N ALA A 38 6.54 42.42 -21.80
CA ALA A 38 7.20 41.11 -21.73
C ALA A 38 6.80 40.33 -20.48
N ALA A 39 5.54 40.47 -20.05
CA ALA A 39 4.92 39.34 -19.32
C ALA A 39 4.63 38.31 -20.43
N ASP A 40 5.54 37.33 -20.56
CA ASP A 40 5.23 36.08 -21.24
C ASP A 40 3.83 35.67 -20.80
N GLN A 41 2.87 35.73 -21.73
CA GLN A 41 1.62 35.00 -21.55
C GLN A 41 2.01 33.55 -21.62
N ASP A 42 2.41 33.01 -20.46
CA ASP A 42 2.47 31.60 -20.23
C ASP A 42 1.06 31.09 -20.55
N GLU A 43 0.88 30.51 -21.75
CA GLU A 43 -0.41 29.99 -22.20
C GLU A 43 -0.96 28.95 -21.21
N ASP A 44 -0.12 28.46 -20.30
CA ASP A 44 -0.44 27.58 -19.17
C ASP A 44 -0.46 28.35 -17.82
N SER A 45 -0.91 29.61 -17.81
CA SER A 45 -1.09 30.29 -16.53
C SER A 45 -2.24 29.61 -15.77
N GLY A 46 -1.92 28.92 -14.66
CA GLY A 46 -2.88 28.17 -13.86
C GLY A 46 -4.10 28.99 -13.44
N TYR A 47 -3.94 30.32 -13.30
CA TYR A 47 -5.05 31.22 -12.94
C TYR A 47 -6.12 31.34 -14.03
N SER A 48 -5.75 31.42 -15.30
CA SER A 48 -6.71 31.47 -16.41
C SER A 48 -7.50 30.18 -16.54
N GLN A 49 -6.85 29.04 -16.37
CA GLN A 49 -7.48 27.73 -16.41
C GLN A 49 -8.41 27.49 -15.21
N ILE A 50 -8.02 27.94 -14.01
CA ILE A 50 -8.89 27.89 -12.81
C ILE A 50 -10.14 28.78 -13.02
N ALA A 51 -10.01 29.94 -13.66
CA ALA A 51 -11.16 30.80 -13.96
C ALA A 51 -12.15 30.11 -14.92
N ILE A 52 -11.66 29.44 -15.98
CA ILE A 52 -12.48 28.63 -16.88
C ILE A 52 -13.20 27.52 -16.13
N PHE A 53 -12.48 26.78 -15.28
CA PHE A 53 -13.05 25.72 -14.45
C PHE A 53 -14.16 26.25 -13.53
N ALA A 54 -13.90 27.36 -12.82
CA ALA A 54 -14.89 27.98 -11.95
C ALA A 54 -16.16 28.41 -12.73
N LYS A 55 -15.98 28.99 -13.94
CA LYS A 55 -17.10 29.36 -14.81
C LYS A 55 -17.90 28.14 -15.26
N ALA A 56 -17.23 27.04 -15.62
CA ALA A 56 -17.90 25.81 -16.02
C ALA A 56 -18.75 25.24 -14.86
N VAL A 57 -18.20 25.17 -13.65
CA VAL A 57 -18.94 24.74 -12.46
C VAL A 57 -20.16 25.62 -12.20
N GLN A 58 -20.01 26.95 -12.34
CA GLN A 58 -21.13 27.88 -12.18
C GLN A 58 -22.25 27.62 -13.20
N LEU A 59 -21.92 27.45 -14.48
CA LEU A 59 -22.89 27.19 -15.56
C LEU A 59 -23.61 25.85 -15.36
N ILE A 60 -22.87 24.79 -15.01
CA ILE A 60 -23.46 23.48 -14.72
C ILE A 60 -24.48 23.60 -13.57
N ARG A 61 -24.12 24.28 -12.49
CA ARG A 61 -25.04 24.50 -11.36
C ARG A 61 -26.28 25.31 -11.73
N GLN A 62 -26.12 26.26 -12.61
CA GLN A 62 -27.21 27.15 -13.01
C GLN A 62 -28.19 26.47 -13.98
N ASP A 63 -27.67 25.73 -14.97
CA ASP A 63 -28.44 25.37 -16.16
C ASP A 63 -28.71 23.86 -16.28
N TYR A 64 -28.08 23.00 -15.40
CA TYR A 64 -28.33 21.57 -15.46
C TYR A 64 -29.73 21.22 -14.98
N VAL A 65 -30.43 20.33 -15.71
CA VAL A 65 -31.83 19.98 -15.50
C VAL A 65 -32.14 19.42 -14.11
N ASP A 66 -31.24 18.63 -13.51
CA ASP A 66 -31.41 18.03 -12.19
C ASP A 66 -30.60 18.82 -11.15
N GLY A 67 -31.14 19.89 -10.59
CA GLY A 67 -30.44 20.78 -9.65
C GLY A 67 -29.95 20.10 -8.35
N ASN A 68 -30.58 18.99 -7.95
CA ASN A 68 -30.15 18.20 -6.78
C ASN A 68 -28.86 17.40 -7.00
N LYS A 69 -28.34 17.30 -8.24
CA LYS A 69 -27.06 16.65 -8.61
C LYS A 69 -25.92 17.64 -8.80
N THR A 70 -26.14 18.92 -8.55
CA THR A 70 -25.18 19.99 -8.86
C THR A 70 -24.68 20.76 -7.65
N SER A 71 -24.57 20.07 -6.50
CA SER A 71 -23.95 20.71 -5.33
C SER A 71 -22.48 21.03 -5.64
N TYR A 72 -21.91 22.07 -5.01
CA TYR A 72 -20.48 22.35 -5.15
C TYR A 72 -19.63 21.17 -4.71
N HIS A 73 -20.02 20.53 -3.60
CA HIS A 73 -19.34 19.36 -3.07
C HIS A 73 -19.23 18.24 -4.12
N ASP A 74 -20.37 17.87 -4.75
CA ASP A 74 -20.40 16.75 -5.70
C ASP A 74 -19.61 17.07 -6.98
N LEU A 75 -19.76 18.30 -7.52
CA LEU A 75 -19.06 18.71 -8.72
C LEU A 75 -17.54 18.81 -8.50
N ILE A 76 -17.09 19.38 -7.37
CA ILE A 76 -15.66 19.48 -7.06
C ILE A 76 -15.09 18.10 -6.77
N THR A 77 -15.79 17.26 -6.03
CA THR A 77 -15.37 15.87 -5.78
C THR A 77 -15.22 15.08 -7.07
N ALA A 78 -16.18 15.19 -7.99
CA ALA A 78 -16.12 14.55 -9.30
C ALA A 78 -14.92 15.06 -10.13
N ALA A 79 -14.66 16.36 -10.11
CA ALA A 79 -13.51 16.96 -10.80
C ALA A 79 -12.17 16.46 -10.21
N LEU A 80 -12.02 16.44 -8.88
CA LEU A 80 -10.83 15.92 -8.20
C LEU A 80 -10.60 14.44 -8.51
N LYS A 81 -11.67 13.63 -8.49
CA LYS A 81 -11.60 12.22 -8.91
C LYS A 81 -11.16 12.09 -10.36
N GLY A 82 -11.68 12.90 -11.25
CA GLY A 82 -11.30 12.92 -12.67
C GLY A 82 -9.84 13.33 -12.89
N MET A 83 -9.39 14.40 -12.25
CA MET A 83 -8.00 14.85 -12.33
C MET A 83 -7.01 13.78 -11.87
N LEU A 84 -7.22 13.18 -10.70
CA LEU A 84 -6.31 12.17 -10.19
C LEU A 84 -6.36 10.88 -10.99
N GLY A 85 -7.55 10.46 -11.41
CA GLY A 85 -7.73 9.29 -12.27
C GLY A 85 -7.06 9.41 -13.64
N SER A 86 -6.84 10.64 -14.14
CA SER A 86 -6.12 10.87 -15.41
C SER A 86 -4.60 10.73 -15.30
N LEU A 87 -4.04 10.73 -14.07
CA LEU A 87 -2.58 10.61 -13.87
C LEU A 87 -2.10 9.17 -14.00
N ASP A 88 -2.69 8.27 -13.23
CA ASP A 88 -2.39 6.85 -13.23
C ASP A 88 -3.46 6.06 -12.43
N PRO A 89 -3.51 4.70 -12.55
CA PRO A 89 -4.52 3.88 -11.87
C PRO A 89 -4.42 3.85 -10.34
N HIS A 90 -3.36 4.39 -9.77
CA HIS A 90 -3.10 4.38 -8.33
C HIS A 90 -3.35 5.73 -7.66
N SER A 91 -3.50 6.78 -8.47
CA SER A 91 -3.80 8.13 -8.00
C SER A 91 -5.30 8.30 -7.81
N GLN A 92 -5.70 8.79 -6.65
CA GLN A 92 -7.13 8.98 -6.32
C GLN A 92 -7.36 10.12 -5.33
N PHE A 93 -8.53 10.74 -5.44
CA PHE A 93 -9.10 11.59 -4.40
C PHE A 93 -9.85 10.69 -3.40
N MET A 94 -9.59 10.90 -2.12
CA MET A 94 -10.28 10.24 -1.01
C MET A 94 -11.11 11.27 -0.27
N ASP A 95 -12.40 11.02 -0.13
CA ASP A 95 -13.22 11.81 0.79
C ASP A 95 -12.82 11.54 2.27
N PRO A 96 -13.35 12.30 3.25
CA PRO A 96 -12.95 12.11 4.65
C PRO A 96 -13.19 10.69 5.20
N ASN A 97 -14.20 9.97 4.68
CA ASN A 97 -14.47 8.60 5.09
C ASN A 97 -13.48 7.63 4.45
N ASP A 98 -13.26 7.73 3.13
CA ASP A 98 -12.27 6.93 2.41
C ASP A 98 -10.87 7.08 3.01
N PHE A 99 -10.50 8.32 3.40
CA PHE A 99 -9.21 8.59 4.01
C PHE A 99 -9.09 7.96 5.41
N ARG A 100 -10.12 8.06 6.23
CA ARG A 100 -10.16 7.41 7.55
C ARG A 100 -10.08 5.89 7.42
N ASP A 101 -10.82 5.30 6.49
CA ASP A 101 -10.83 3.86 6.25
C ASP A 101 -9.43 3.38 5.82
N MET A 102 -8.75 4.11 4.93
CA MET A 102 -7.36 3.82 4.57
C MET A 102 -6.42 3.89 5.79
N GLN A 103 -6.60 4.86 6.69
CA GLN A 103 -5.79 4.95 7.91
C GLN A 103 -6.04 3.78 8.86
N GLU A 104 -7.30 3.35 9.02
CA GLU A 104 -7.66 2.17 9.82
C GLU A 104 -7.02 0.90 9.25
N ASP A 105 -7.13 0.68 7.94
CA ASP A 105 -6.53 -0.47 7.26
C ASP A 105 -4.99 -0.49 7.44
N THR A 106 -4.35 0.67 7.34
CA THR A 106 -2.90 0.83 7.54
C THR A 106 -2.44 0.45 8.96
N ARG A 107 -3.28 0.72 9.95
CA ARG A 107 -3.04 0.35 11.35
C ARG A 107 -3.38 -1.11 11.67
N SER A 108 -3.89 -1.87 10.70
CA SER A 108 -4.46 -3.21 10.91
C SER A 108 -5.56 -3.22 11.98
N ARG A 109 -6.32 -2.17 12.05
CA ARG A 109 -7.41 -2.02 13.02
C ARG A 109 -8.58 -1.34 12.36
N PHE A 110 -9.76 -1.87 12.60
CA PHE A 110 -10.99 -1.19 12.21
C PHE A 110 -12.04 -1.36 13.31
N ASN A 111 -12.98 -0.44 13.33
CA ASN A 111 -14.04 -0.46 14.33
C ASN A 111 -15.28 -1.11 13.73
N GLY A 112 -15.75 -2.20 14.32
CA GLY A 112 -16.89 -2.93 13.81
C GLY A 112 -17.18 -4.21 14.59
N LEU A 113 -17.66 -5.24 13.87
CA LEU A 113 -18.07 -6.51 14.46
C LEU A 113 -17.07 -7.66 14.25
N GLY A 114 -16.07 -7.47 13.34
CA GLY A 114 -15.15 -8.53 12.97
C GLY A 114 -15.79 -9.59 12.07
N ILE A 115 -16.47 -9.13 11.01
CA ILE A 115 -17.09 -9.98 9.99
C ILE A 115 -16.53 -9.60 8.63
N GLU A 116 -16.05 -10.59 7.89
CA GLU A 116 -15.81 -10.44 6.46
C GLU A 116 -17.13 -10.72 5.71
N VAL A 117 -17.52 -9.81 4.79
CA VAL A 117 -18.81 -9.88 4.08
C VAL A 117 -18.58 -9.85 2.58
N ALA A 118 -19.39 -10.59 1.85
CA ALA A 118 -19.48 -10.54 0.39
C ALA A 118 -20.94 -10.61 -0.06
N ILE A 119 -21.25 -10.12 -1.26
CA ILE A 119 -22.57 -10.31 -1.84
C ILE A 119 -22.64 -11.71 -2.47
N LYS A 120 -23.57 -12.54 -2.02
CA LYS A 120 -23.83 -13.88 -2.57
C LYS A 120 -25.32 -14.04 -2.81
N ASN A 121 -25.70 -14.37 -4.05
CA ASN A 121 -27.11 -14.49 -4.47
C ASN A 121 -27.95 -13.24 -4.17
N GLY A 122 -27.35 -12.04 -4.32
CA GLY A 122 -28.02 -10.76 -4.08
C GLY A 122 -28.16 -10.34 -2.62
N LEU A 123 -27.65 -11.14 -1.66
CA LEU A 123 -27.67 -10.81 -0.23
C LEU A 123 -26.26 -10.73 0.37
N PRO A 124 -26.03 -9.77 1.31
CA PRO A 124 -24.80 -9.74 2.08
C PRO A 124 -24.68 -11.02 2.92
N THR A 125 -23.59 -11.72 2.71
CA THR A 125 -23.34 -13.04 3.32
C THR A 125 -22.02 -12.99 4.10
N VAL A 126 -22.01 -13.52 5.30
CA VAL A 126 -20.79 -13.66 6.13
C VAL A 126 -19.86 -14.67 5.45
N VAL A 127 -18.70 -14.22 5.01
CA VAL A 127 -17.64 -15.10 4.51
C VAL A 127 -16.99 -15.82 5.67
N THR A 128 -16.52 -15.05 6.67
CA THR A 128 -15.98 -15.59 7.91
C THR A 128 -16.11 -14.57 9.05
N PRO A 129 -16.49 -14.99 10.26
CA PRO A 129 -16.29 -14.19 11.46
C PRO A 129 -14.83 -14.32 11.90
N MET A 130 -14.21 -13.20 12.27
CA MET A 130 -12.83 -13.19 12.80
C MET A 130 -12.81 -13.68 14.24
N GLU A 131 -11.80 -14.46 14.63
CA GLU A 131 -11.65 -14.94 15.99
C GLU A 131 -11.56 -13.79 17.02
N ASP A 132 -12.00 -14.03 18.25
CA ASP A 132 -12.00 -13.07 19.35
C ASP A 132 -12.77 -11.76 19.10
N THR A 133 -13.72 -11.75 18.17
CA THR A 133 -14.52 -10.58 17.81
C THR A 133 -15.96 -10.65 18.37
N PRO A 134 -16.68 -9.53 18.39
CA PRO A 134 -18.09 -9.53 18.81
C PRO A 134 -18.94 -10.52 18.02
N ALA A 135 -18.73 -10.65 16.72
CA ALA A 135 -19.47 -11.56 15.88
C ALA A 135 -19.18 -13.03 16.19
N ALA A 136 -17.92 -13.40 16.37
CA ALA A 136 -17.53 -14.76 16.73
C ALA A 136 -18.10 -15.16 18.10
N ARG A 137 -17.98 -14.27 19.10
CA ARG A 137 -18.54 -14.50 20.46
C ARG A 137 -20.06 -14.65 20.46
N ALA A 138 -20.75 -14.01 19.52
CA ALA A 138 -22.20 -14.12 19.38
C ALA A 138 -22.66 -15.40 18.64
N GLY A 139 -21.72 -16.19 18.08
CA GLY A 139 -22.02 -17.41 17.35
C GLY A 139 -22.52 -17.17 15.92
N ILE A 140 -22.14 -16.05 15.31
CA ILE A 140 -22.31 -15.82 13.87
C ILE A 140 -21.35 -16.76 13.13
N LEU A 141 -21.82 -17.41 12.06
CA LEU A 141 -21.07 -18.41 11.33
C LEU A 141 -20.89 -18.01 9.86
N SER A 142 -19.90 -18.63 9.21
CA SER A 142 -19.72 -18.54 7.77
C SER A 142 -20.98 -19.04 7.05
N GLY A 143 -21.41 -18.29 6.03
CA GLY A 143 -22.64 -18.57 5.26
C GLY A 143 -23.91 -17.93 5.81
N ASP A 144 -23.89 -17.35 7.04
CA ASP A 144 -25.04 -16.58 7.54
C ASP A 144 -25.29 -15.37 6.63
N GLN A 145 -26.57 -15.14 6.25
CA GLN A 145 -26.96 -14.01 5.39
C GLN A 145 -27.57 -12.88 6.24
N ILE A 146 -27.16 -11.66 5.97
CA ILE A 146 -27.61 -10.49 6.70
C ILE A 146 -28.87 -9.94 6.02
N LEU A 147 -30.01 -10.08 6.68
CA LEU A 147 -31.31 -9.59 6.16
C LEU A 147 -31.56 -8.15 6.55
N LYS A 148 -31.18 -7.75 7.80
CA LYS A 148 -31.39 -6.37 8.31
C LYS A 148 -30.21 -5.93 9.14
N ILE A 149 -29.92 -4.62 9.10
CA ILE A 149 -29.01 -3.91 9.98
C ILE A 149 -29.78 -2.77 10.64
N ASN A 150 -29.85 -2.75 11.97
CA ASN A 150 -30.64 -1.78 12.74
C ASN A 150 -32.09 -1.64 12.25
N GLY A 151 -32.72 -2.77 11.87
CA GLY A 151 -34.07 -2.81 11.35
C GLY A 151 -34.21 -2.45 9.85
N THR A 152 -33.19 -1.91 9.21
CA THR A 152 -33.18 -1.57 7.78
C THR A 152 -32.83 -2.80 6.94
N SER A 153 -33.64 -3.12 5.91
CA SER A 153 -33.37 -4.23 4.98
C SER A 153 -32.09 -4.00 4.16
N THR A 154 -31.31 -5.07 3.99
CA THR A 154 -30.08 -5.06 3.20
C THR A 154 -30.26 -5.39 1.72
N GLU A 155 -31.48 -5.71 1.29
CA GLU A 155 -31.80 -6.23 -0.06
C GLU A 155 -31.42 -5.26 -1.21
N ARG A 156 -31.36 -3.94 -0.91
CA ARG A 156 -30.99 -2.89 -1.88
C ARG A 156 -29.66 -2.22 -1.58
N MET A 157 -28.92 -2.74 -0.60
CA MET A 157 -27.61 -2.19 -0.22
C MET A 157 -26.54 -2.83 -1.09
N ASP A 158 -25.62 -2.01 -1.58
CA ASP A 158 -24.36 -2.55 -2.13
C ASP A 158 -23.41 -3.00 -1.02
N LEU A 159 -22.29 -3.61 -1.38
CA LEU A 159 -21.34 -4.10 -0.38
C LEU A 159 -20.78 -3.00 0.49
N GLN A 160 -20.51 -1.81 -0.10
CA GLN A 160 -19.95 -0.68 0.62
C GLN A 160 -20.95 -0.11 1.63
N ASP A 161 -22.23 0.00 1.24
CA ASP A 161 -23.30 0.41 2.15
C ASP A 161 -23.39 -0.52 3.36
N VAL A 162 -23.33 -1.84 3.13
CA VAL A 162 -23.35 -2.82 4.21
C VAL A 162 -22.16 -2.65 5.13
N ILE A 163 -20.94 -2.52 4.58
CA ILE A 163 -19.71 -2.30 5.36
C ILE A 163 -19.84 -1.03 6.20
N ASN A 164 -20.30 0.06 5.61
CA ASN A 164 -20.47 1.34 6.30
C ASN A 164 -21.47 1.23 7.47
N HIS A 165 -22.55 0.46 7.31
CA HIS A 165 -23.52 0.24 8.38
C HIS A 165 -23.00 -0.70 9.49
N LEU A 166 -22.12 -1.67 9.16
CA LEU A 166 -21.51 -2.56 10.14
C LEU A 166 -20.40 -1.89 10.94
N ARG A 167 -19.68 -0.92 10.35
CA ARG A 167 -18.67 -0.09 11.01
C ARG A 167 -19.31 0.91 11.98
N GLY A 168 -18.51 1.49 12.88
CA GLY A 168 -18.93 2.53 13.82
C GLY A 168 -18.04 2.54 15.06
N ALA A 169 -18.20 3.55 15.93
CA ALA A 169 -17.36 3.72 17.12
C ALA A 169 -17.43 2.50 18.06
N PRO A 170 -16.32 2.09 18.70
CA PRO A 170 -16.33 1.06 19.74
C PRO A 170 -17.34 1.40 20.84
N GLY A 171 -18.04 0.39 21.35
CA GLY A 171 -19.11 0.56 22.34
C GLY A 171 -20.49 0.88 21.76
N GLN A 172 -20.60 1.24 20.48
CA GLN A 172 -21.90 1.45 19.85
C GLN A 172 -22.64 0.13 19.63
N LYS A 173 -23.91 0.11 20.04
CA LYS A 173 -24.79 -1.03 19.82
C LYS A 173 -25.28 -1.07 18.37
N ILE A 174 -25.45 -2.28 17.86
CA ILE A 174 -25.99 -2.59 16.54
C ILE A 174 -26.87 -3.84 16.64
N SER A 175 -27.97 -3.88 15.90
CA SER A 175 -28.78 -5.09 15.76
C SER A 175 -28.65 -5.64 14.34
N LEU A 176 -28.46 -6.98 14.23
CA LEU A 176 -28.43 -7.71 12.97
C LEU A 176 -29.53 -8.76 12.97
N THR A 177 -30.32 -8.81 11.90
CA THR A 177 -31.19 -9.96 11.64
C THR A 177 -30.51 -10.85 10.61
N LEU A 178 -30.13 -12.07 10.99
CA LEU A 178 -29.47 -13.03 10.13
C LEU A 178 -30.36 -14.22 9.85
N ILE A 179 -30.25 -14.78 8.63
CA ILE A 179 -30.78 -16.10 8.30
C ILE A 179 -29.61 -17.06 8.10
N ARG A 180 -29.72 -18.25 8.69
CA ARG A 180 -28.77 -19.36 8.49
C ARG A 180 -29.30 -20.30 7.43
N PRO A 181 -28.79 -20.33 6.20
CA PRO A 181 -29.37 -21.11 5.10
C PRO A 181 -29.43 -22.62 5.38
N SER A 182 -28.48 -23.16 6.14
CA SER A 182 -28.41 -24.58 6.49
C SER A 182 -29.57 -25.05 7.36
N THR A 183 -30.06 -24.20 8.27
CA THR A 183 -31.16 -24.51 9.21
C THR A 183 -32.45 -23.75 8.89
N LYS A 184 -32.38 -22.73 8.01
CA LYS A 184 -33.44 -21.75 7.72
C LYS A 184 -33.88 -20.95 8.96
N GLU A 185 -33.08 -20.94 9.99
CA GLU A 185 -33.33 -20.18 11.22
C GLU A 185 -33.06 -18.69 10.98
N VAL A 186 -34.01 -17.85 11.35
CA VAL A 186 -33.86 -16.40 11.37
C VAL A 186 -33.70 -15.97 12.82
N LYS A 187 -32.61 -15.21 13.10
CA LYS A 187 -32.29 -14.80 14.46
C LYS A 187 -31.80 -13.37 14.50
N ASP A 188 -32.22 -12.63 15.54
CA ASP A 188 -31.74 -11.30 15.83
C ASP A 188 -30.56 -11.35 16.81
N TYR A 189 -29.52 -10.58 16.47
CA TYR A 189 -28.30 -10.45 17.25
C TYR A 189 -28.17 -8.99 17.70
N ALA A 190 -28.10 -8.77 19.01
CA ALA A 190 -27.73 -7.49 19.58
C ALA A 190 -26.23 -7.51 19.89
N LEU A 191 -25.46 -6.70 19.21
CA LEU A 191 -24.01 -6.70 19.26
C LEU A 191 -23.51 -5.31 19.67
N GLU A 192 -22.27 -5.26 20.14
CA GLU A 192 -21.54 -4.03 20.40
C GLU A 192 -20.29 -3.99 19.53
N ARG A 193 -20.08 -2.87 18.84
CA ARG A 193 -18.89 -2.69 17.99
C ARG A 193 -17.65 -2.60 18.86
N ALA A 194 -16.55 -3.18 18.37
CA ALA A 194 -15.26 -3.16 19.03
C ALA A 194 -14.15 -2.77 18.06
N GLU A 195 -12.98 -2.40 18.57
CA GLU A 195 -11.76 -2.34 17.77
C GLU A 195 -11.35 -3.76 17.41
N ILE A 196 -11.33 -4.07 16.12
CA ILE A 196 -10.94 -5.36 15.55
C ILE A 196 -9.50 -5.25 15.06
N LYS A 197 -8.65 -6.15 15.56
CA LYS A 197 -7.23 -6.25 15.12
C LYS A 197 -7.10 -7.33 14.07
N VAL A 198 -6.55 -6.95 12.93
CA VAL A 198 -6.27 -7.88 11.82
C VAL A 198 -4.78 -8.20 11.84
N GLN A 199 -4.43 -9.47 12.05
CA GLN A 199 -3.03 -9.90 12.04
C GLN A 199 -2.50 -9.90 10.60
N SER A 200 -1.32 -9.30 10.40
CA SER A 200 -0.60 -9.29 9.13
C SER A 200 0.20 -10.59 8.91
N VAL A 201 0.52 -11.29 9.98
CA VAL A 201 1.30 -12.55 10.01
C VAL A 201 0.37 -13.73 10.22
N LYS A 202 0.43 -14.70 9.33
CA LYS A 202 -0.44 -15.89 9.33
C LYS A 202 0.37 -17.17 9.20
N GLY A 203 -0.18 -18.27 9.71
CA GLY A 203 0.30 -19.63 9.48
C GLY A 203 1.72 -19.90 9.98
N ALA A 204 2.20 -19.16 10.99
CA ALA A 204 3.53 -19.34 11.57
C ALA A 204 3.63 -20.70 12.25
N ARG A 205 4.47 -21.60 11.71
CA ARG A 205 4.68 -22.97 12.22
C ARG A 205 5.96 -23.58 11.71
N LEU A 206 6.43 -24.64 12.39
CA LEU A 206 7.38 -25.59 11.80
C LEU A 206 6.63 -26.50 10.82
N LEU A 207 7.22 -26.75 9.66
CA LEU A 207 6.68 -27.68 8.67
C LEU A 207 6.83 -29.13 9.15
N ASP A 208 5.92 -29.98 8.67
CA ASP A 208 5.90 -31.40 9.00
C ASP A 208 7.22 -32.10 8.60
N PRO A 209 7.80 -32.95 9.48
CA PRO A 209 9.01 -33.71 9.18
C PRO A 209 8.93 -34.61 7.93
N ASP A 210 7.75 -35.06 7.55
CA ASP A 210 7.57 -35.82 6.29
C ASP A 210 7.83 -35.01 5.01
N LEU A 211 7.81 -33.66 5.12
CA LEU A 211 8.20 -32.74 4.05
C LEU A 211 9.69 -32.37 4.16
N THR A 212 10.16 -32.14 5.38
CA THR A 212 11.45 -31.51 5.63
C THR A 212 12.56 -32.51 6.02
N GLY A 213 12.21 -33.74 6.35
CA GLY A 213 13.14 -34.74 6.89
C GLY A 213 13.61 -34.35 8.29
N SER A 214 14.91 -34.42 8.54
CA SER A 214 15.50 -34.06 9.84
C SER A 214 15.62 -32.58 10.10
N PHE A 215 15.29 -31.72 9.11
CA PHE A 215 15.45 -30.29 9.23
C PHE A 215 14.19 -29.61 9.79
N LYS A 216 14.37 -28.65 10.70
CA LYS A 216 13.32 -27.81 11.24
C LYS A 216 13.16 -26.55 10.39
N ILE A 217 12.34 -26.63 9.36
CA ILE A 217 12.04 -25.48 8.47
C ILE A 217 10.78 -24.80 8.98
N ALA A 218 10.87 -23.52 9.32
CA ALA A 218 9.73 -22.71 9.67
C ALA A 218 9.06 -22.12 8.42
N TYR A 219 7.74 -21.95 8.50
CA TYR A 219 6.92 -21.25 7.54
C TYR A 219 6.23 -20.07 8.21
N VAL A 220 6.27 -18.92 7.56
CA VAL A 220 5.54 -17.71 7.99
C VAL A 220 5.01 -17.01 6.75
N ARG A 221 3.72 -16.62 6.75
CA ARG A 221 3.09 -15.88 5.68
C ARG A 221 2.81 -14.43 6.12
N LEU A 222 3.21 -13.46 5.31
CA LEU A 222 2.81 -12.06 5.44
C LEU A 222 1.72 -11.76 4.41
N ILE A 223 0.55 -11.37 4.88
CA ILE A 223 -0.59 -11.08 3.99
C ILE A 223 -0.62 -9.60 3.57
N GLN A 224 -0.01 -8.70 4.35
CA GLN A 224 0.05 -7.27 4.09
C GLN A 224 1.20 -6.63 4.90
N PHE A 225 1.61 -5.41 4.56
CA PHE A 225 2.58 -4.62 5.32
C PHE A 225 1.90 -3.43 5.99
N ASN A 226 1.53 -3.60 7.26
CA ASN A 226 0.89 -2.62 8.12
C ASN A 226 1.83 -2.21 9.27
N GLU A 227 1.43 -1.23 10.08
CA GLU A 227 2.25 -0.78 11.22
C GLU A 227 2.73 -1.91 12.13
N PRO A 228 1.91 -2.90 12.56
CA PRO A 228 2.35 -3.95 13.48
C PRO A 228 3.10 -5.11 12.82
N THR A 229 3.22 -5.18 11.49
CA THR A 229 3.71 -6.37 10.76
C THR A 229 5.11 -6.80 11.19
N ALA A 230 6.03 -5.86 11.37
CA ALA A 230 7.40 -6.18 11.77
C ALA A 230 7.47 -6.78 13.20
N ASP A 231 6.67 -6.24 14.12
CA ASP A 231 6.58 -6.74 15.51
C ASP A 231 5.89 -8.11 15.57
N GLU A 232 4.82 -8.31 14.80
CA GLU A 232 4.14 -9.60 14.69
C GLU A 232 5.08 -10.67 14.13
N LEU A 233 5.81 -10.34 13.05
CA LEU A 233 6.81 -11.23 12.47
C LEU A 233 7.92 -11.54 13.49
N SER A 234 8.40 -10.54 14.23
CA SER A 234 9.43 -10.74 15.26
C SER A 234 8.96 -11.74 16.31
N LYS A 235 7.74 -11.62 16.81
CA LYS A 235 7.16 -12.55 17.79
C LYS A 235 7.03 -13.98 17.23
N ALA A 236 6.53 -14.10 15.99
CA ALA A 236 6.41 -15.39 15.32
C ALA A 236 7.77 -16.08 15.15
N LEU A 237 8.80 -15.34 14.71
CA LEU A 237 10.14 -15.87 14.54
C LEU A 237 10.80 -16.23 15.87
N ASP A 238 10.55 -15.47 16.94
CA ASP A 238 11.05 -15.82 18.29
C ASP A 238 10.49 -17.16 18.77
N GLU A 239 9.21 -17.38 18.51
CA GLU A 239 8.57 -18.66 18.86
C GLU A 239 9.12 -19.82 18.04
N MET A 240 9.32 -19.64 16.73
CA MET A 240 9.92 -20.66 15.88
C MET A 240 11.38 -20.95 16.27
N GLN A 241 12.14 -19.92 16.67
CA GLN A 241 13.52 -20.10 17.18
C GLN A 241 13.57 -20.90 18.47
N LYS A 242 12.65 -20.68 19.44
CA LYS A 242 12.55 -21.50 20.66
C LYS A 242 12.26 -22.96 20.34
N GLN A 243 11.50 -23.25 19.27
CA GLN A 243 11.21 -24.58 18.78
C GLN A 243 12.39 -25.21 18.00
N GLY A 244 13.47 -24.44 17.79
CA GLY A 244 14.71 -24.91 17.15
C GLY A 244 14.70 -24.76 15.64
N MET A 245 14.02 -23.75 15.09
CA MET A 245 14.05 -23.39 13.67
C MET A 245 15.48 -23.33 13.12
N GLN A 246 15.74 -23.98 11.99
CA GLN A 246 17.03 -24.02 11.29
C GLN A 246 16.99 -23.28 9.96
N ALA A 247 15.82 -23.13 9.33
CA ALA A 247 15.61 -22.40 8.09
C ALA A 247 14.21 -21.78 8.06
N LEU A 248 13.99 -20.78 7.18
CA LEU A 248 12.74 -20.04 7.07
C LEU A 248 12.23 -20.01 5.63
N ILE A 249 10.95 -20.27 5.45
CA ILE A 249 10.17 -19.92 4.25
C ILE A 249 9.27 -18.74 4.62
N LEU A 250 9.52 -17.57 4.00
CA LEU A 250 8.70 -16.38 4.10
C LEU A 250 7.77 -16.32 2.88
N ASP A 251 6.47 -16.48 3.07
CA ASP A 251 5.49 -16.49 1.98
C ASP A 251 4.88 -15.10 1.79
N LEU A 252 5.16 -14.49 0.65
CA LEU A 252 4.65 -13.20 0.20
C LEU A 252 3.67 -13.35 -0.98
N ARG A 253 3.24 -14.55 -1.32
CA ARG A 253 2.27 -14.77 -2.40
C ARG A 253 0.93 -14.11 -2.08
N ASN A 254 0.36 -13.42 -3.07
CA ASN A 254 -0.87 -12.63 -2.95
C ASN A 254 -0.80 -11.53 -1.87
N ASN A 255 0.40 -11.04 -1.55
CA ASN A 255 0.59 -9.90 -0.66
C ASN A 255 0.60 -8.61 -1.51
N PRO A 256 -0.42 -7.73 -1.41
CA PRO A 256 -0.53 -6.52 -2.24
C PRO A 256 0.47 -5.42 -1.85
N GLY A 257 1.27 -5.67 -0.81
CA GLY A 257 2.18 -4.68 -0.24
C GLY A 257 1.60 -3.98 0.99
N GLY A 258 1.82 -2.69 1.09
CA GLY A 258 1.40 -1.85 2.20
C GLY A 258 2.44 -0.76 2.50
N LEU A 259 2.65 -0.45 3.76
CA LEU A 259 3.56 0.60 4.20
C LEU A 259 5.01 0.32 3.84
N LEU A 260 5.65 1.31 3.19
CA LEU A 260 7.07 1.26 2.87
C LEU A 260 7.94 1.04 4.12
N ASN A 261 7.69 1.80 5.19
CA ASN A 261 8.47 1.67 6.42
C ASN A 261 8.34 0.27 7.02
N SER A 262 7.14 -0.31 7.04
CA SER A 262 6.92 -1.68 7.50
C SER A 262 7.71 -2.72 6.69
N ALA A 263 7.78 -2.56 5.36
CA ALA A 263 8.60 -3.42 4.51
C ALA A 263 10.10 -3.30 4.83
N VAL A 264 10.59 -2.08 5.09
CA VAL A 264 11.98 -1.83 5.53
C VAL A 264 12.25 -2.46 6.90
N ASP A 265 11.32 -2.32 7.86
CA ASP A 265 11.46 -2.89 9.20
C ASP A 265 11.42 -4.43 9.20
N VAL A 266 10.65 -5.04 8.29
CA VAL A 266 10.70 -6.48 8.04
C VAL A 266 12.08 -6.89 7.52
N CYS A 267 12.64 -6.15 6.55
CA CYS A 267 13.99 -6.41 6.04
C CYS A 267 15.06 -6.27 7.15
N ALA A 268 14.88 -5.32 8.07
CA ALA A 268 15.82 -5.08 9.17
C ALA A 268 15.96 -6.26 10.12
N GLN A 269 15.03 -7.21 10.14
CA GLN A 269 15.15 -8.45 10.93
C GLN A 269 16.14 -9.46 10.31
N PHE A 270 16.45 -9.33 9.01
CA PHE A 270 17.24 -10.29 8.25
C PHE A 270 18.53 -9.72 7.68
N LEU A 271 18.66 -8.39 7.64
CA LEU A 271 19.80 -7.67 7.07
C LEU A 271 20.56 -6.90 8.15
N PRO A 272 21.88 -6.71 7.99
CA PRO A 272 22.66 -5.88 8.91
C PRO A 272 22.12 -4.44 9.01
N PRO A 273 22.40 -3.72 10.11
CA PRO A 273 22.08 -2.30 10.24
C PRO A 273 22.67 -1.45 9.10
N ASN A 274 21.99 -0.34 8.78
CA ASN A 274 22.39 0.61 7.73
C ASN A 274 22.52 0.00 6.33
N THR A 275 21.88 -1.15 6.09
CA THR A 275 21.84 -1.79 4.77
C THR A 275 20.73 -1.13 3.94
N LYS A 276 21.04 -0.70 2.71
CA LYS A 276 20.06 -0.16 1.78
C LYS A 276 19.08 -1.24 1.36
N VAL A 277 17.78 -0.99 1.59
CA VAL A 277 16.66 -1.87 1.23
C VAL A 277 16.02 -1.46 -0.09
N VAL A 278 15.81 -0.16 -0.27
CA VAL A 278 15.15 0.40 -1.45
C VAL A 278 15.55 1.87 -1.60
N SER A 279 15.58 2.37 -2.82
CA SER A 279 15.67 3.80 -3.10
C SER A 279 14.45 4.29 -3.86
N THR A 280 14.13 5.57 -3.71
CA THR A 280 13.08 6.25 -4.45
C THR A 280 13.67 7.33 -5.34
N GLN A 281 13.09 7.50 -6.54
CA GLN A 281 13.45 8.59 -7.45
C GLN A 281 12.16 9.24 -7.96
N GLY A 282 12.01 10.51 -7.65
CA GLY A 282 10.90 11.34 -8.10
C GLY A 282 11.40 12.62 -8.80
N ARG A 283 10.47 13.47 -9.22
CA ARG A 283 10.75 14.70 -9.95
C ARG A 283 11.50 15.74 -9.10
N VAL A 284 11.20 15.82 -7.80
CA VAL A 284 11.82 16.78 -6.89
C VAL A 284 12.81 16.10 -5.95
N ALA A 285 13.84 16.84 -5.52
CA ALA A 285 14.93 16.29 -4.71
C ALA A 285 14.46 15.62 -3.41
N SER A 286 13.41 16.14 -2.76
CA SER A 286 12.85 15.56 -1.53
C SER A 286 12.24 14.15 -1.72
N GLN A 287 11.98 13.76 -2.97
CA GLN A 287 11.45 12.42 -3.34
C GLN A 287 12.56 11.43 -3.71
N GLN A 288 13.82 11.88 -3.69
CA GLN A 288 14.99 11.04 -3.94
C GLN A 288 15.58 10.64 -2.58
N ARG A 289 15.31 9.39 -2.15
CA ARG A 289 15.71 8.90 -0.82
C ARG A 289 16.19 7.46 -0.90
N ASP A 290 17.17 7.17 -0.06
CA ASP A 290 17.57 5.81 0.29
C ASP A 290 16.91 5.42 1.61
N TYR A 291 16.30 4.24 1.65
CA TYR A 291 15.73 3.65 2.85
C TYR A 291 16.63 2.50 3.29
N THR A 292 17.12 2.60 4.51
CA THR A 292 18.08 1.65 5.09
C THR A 292 17.49 0.99 6.32
N THR A 293 17.97 -0.22 6.62
CA THR A 293 17.61 -0.93 7.85
C THR A 293 18.01 -0.13 9.09
N SER A 294 17.13 -0.06 10.09
CA SER A 294 17.44 0.51 11.39
C SER A 294 18.31 -0.44 12.22
N GLY A 295 19.16 0.12 13.11
CA GLY A 295 19.91 -0.67 14.08
C GLY A 295 19.10 -1.15 15.28
N VAL A 296 17.82 -0.82 15.35
CA VAL A 296 16.92 -1.13 16.48
C VAL A 296 16.30 -2.52 16.36
N ALA A 297 16.17 -3.03 15.13
CA ALA A 297 15.59 -4.35 14.90
C ALA A 297 16.44 -5.46 15.53
N LYS A 298 15.77 -6.47 16.11
CA LYS A 298 16.43 -7.65 16.66
C LYS A 298 17.16 -8.39 15.54
N GLN A 299 18.49 -8.43 15.63
CA GLN A 299 19.31 -9.20 14.71
C GLN A 299 19.08 -10.71 14.90
N ARG A 300 18.88 -11.41 13.81
CA ARG A 300 18.62 -12.85 13.83
C ARG A 300 19.82 -13.64 13.33
N PRO A 301 19.99 -14.89 13.78
CA PRO A 301 21.02 -15.77 13.23
C PRO A 301 20.91 -15.87 11.70
N ASN A 302 22.04 -16.07 11.05
CA ASN A 302 22.10 -16.24 9.61
C ASN A 302 21.68 -17.65 9.19
N PHE A 303 20.40 -17.97 9.28
CA PHE A 303 19.83 -19.23 8.80
C PHE A 303 19.48 -19.16 7.30
N PRO A 304 19.48 -20.29 6.56
CA PRO A 304 18.98 -20.35 5.19
C PRO A 304 17.53 -19.86 5.08
N MET A 305 17.25 -19.09 4.03
CA MET A 305 15.93 -18.46 3.84
C MET A 305 15.47 -18.58 2.40
N ALA A 306 14.20 -18.90 2.20
CA ALA A 306 13.50 -18.81 0.93
C ALA A 306 12.33 -17.84 1.05
N VAL A 307 12.05 -17.10 -0.04
CA VAL A 307 10.89 -16.21 -0.17
C VAL A 307 10.00 -16.73 -1.29
N LEU A 308 8.72 -17.00 -1.00
CA LEU A 308 7.73 -17.36 -2.00
C LEU A 308 7.03 -16.11 -2.53
N VAL A 309 6.94 -16.02 -3.86
CA VAL A 309 6.28 -14.89 -4.57
C VAL A 309 5.47 -15.39 -5.74
N ASN A 310 4.45 -14.61 -6.13
CA ASN A 310 3.67 -14.82 -7.36
C ASN A 310 3.25 -13.47 -7.97
N GLU A 311 2.47 -13.49 -9.03
CA GLU A 311 1.95 -12.28 -9.71
C GLU A 311 1.09 -11.39 -8.80
N GLY A 312 0.55 -11.91 -7.70
CA GLY A 312 -0.16 -11.15 -6.67
C GLY A 312 0.75 -10.48 -5.62
N SER A 313 2.07 -10.73 -5.66
CA SER A 313 3.04 -10.06 -4.78
C SER A 313 3.37 -8.68 -5.33
N ALA A 314 3.03 -7.60 -4.61
CA ALA A 314 3.14 -6.24 -5.11
C ALA A 314 3.74 -5.25 -4.11
N SER A 315 4.27 -4.11 -4.59
CA SER A 315 4.69 -2.94 -3.78
C SER A 315 5.64 -3.30 -2.63
N GLY A 316 5.22 -3.20 -1.36
CA GLY A 316 6.03 -3.58 -0.18
C GLY A 316 6.57 -5.01 -0.22
N ALA A 317 5.80 -5.96 -0.78
CA ALA A 317 6.26 -7.33 -0.99
C ALA A 317 7.42 -7.41 -2.00
N GLU A 318 7.38 -6.58 -3.04
CA GLU A 318 8.44 -6.49 -4.04
C GLU A 318 9.70 -5.82 -3.48
N ILE A 319 9.53 -4.85 -2.57
CA ILE A 319 10.65 -4.24 -1.84
C ILE A 319 11.37 -5.30 -1.00
N VAL A 320 10.64 -6.08 -0.21
CA VAL A 320 11.22 -7.13 0.65
C VAL A 320 11.90 -8.21 -0.19
N CYS A 321 11.19 -8.75 -1.17
CA CYS A 321 11.73 -9.83 -2.00
C CYS A 321 12.93 -9.34 -2.85
N GLY A 322 12.85 -8.13 -3.42
CA GLY A 322 13.93 -7.52 -4.20
C GLY A 322 15.18 -7.26 -3.36
N ALA A 323 15.03 -6.71 -2.16
CA ALA A 323 16.14 -6.47 -1.24
C ALA A 323 16.82 -7.77 -0.79
N LEU A 324 16.03 -8.75 -0.33
CA LEU A 324 16.58 -10.03 0.14
C LEU A 324 17.25 -10.83 -0.99
N LYS A 325 16.75 -10.72 -2.22
CA LYS A 325 17.35 -11.32 -3.41
C LYS A 325 18.67 -10.64 -3.78
N ASP A 326 18.65 -9.31 -3.97
CA ASP A 326 19.80 -8.53 -4.43
C ASP A 326 20.99 -8.61 -3.46
N LEU A 327 20.68 -8.70 -2.16
CA LEU A 327 21.68 -8.82 -1.10
C LEU A 327 22.02 -10.29 -0.76
N HIS A 328 21.61 -11.24 -1.58
CA HIS A 328 21.88 -12.67 -1.43
C HIS A 328 21.47 -13.24 -0.06
N ARG A 329 20.46 -12.63 0.59
CA ARG A 329 19.98 -13.07 1.90
C ARG A 329 18.99 -14.23 1.81
N ALA A 330 18.24 -14.31 0.72
CA ALA A 330 17.24 -15.35 0.49
C ALA A 330 17.21 -15.82 -0.97
N ILE A 331 16.78 -17.05 -1.17
CA ILE A 331 16.43 -17.60 -2.49
C ILE A 331 14.95 -17.27 -2.75
N VAL A 332 14.66 -16.57 -3.84
CA VAL A 332 13.29 -16.26 -4.25
C VAL A 332 12.75 -17.36 -5.15
N VAL A 333 11.60 -17.93 -4.81
CA VAL A 333 10.98 -19.06 -5.52
C VAL A 333 9.54 -18.69 -5.89
N GLY A 334 9.09 -19.05 -7.07
CA GLY A 334 7.72 -18.82 -7.55
C GLY A 334 7.64 -18.19 -8.92
N GLU A 335 6.85 -17.14 -9.08
CA GLU A 335 6.65 -16.43 -10.33
C GLU A 335 7.07 -14.95 -10.19
N THR A 336 7.23 -14.26 -11.33
CA THR A 336 7.55 -12.84 -11.33
C THR A 336 6.45 -12.05 -10.63
N THR A 337 6.82 -11.11 -9.79
CA THR A 337 5.89 -10.29 -9.03
C THR A 337 5.15 -9.28 -9.91
N PHE A 338 4.16 -8.58 -9.37
CA PHE A 338 3.22 -7.72 -10.09
C PHE A 338 3.88 -6.56 -10.85
N GLY A 339 4.91 -5.93 -10.28
CA GLY A 339 5.55 -4.75 -10.89
C GLY A 339 4.96 -3.41 -10.44
N LYS A 340 4.42 -3.30 -9.22
CA LYS A 340 3.97 -2.03 -8.64
C LYS A 340 5.13 -1.30 -7.97
N GLY A 341 5.96 -0.65 -8.77
CA GLY A 341 7.12 0.11 -8.29
C GLY A 341 6.86 1.62 -8.12
N SER A 342 5.63 2.05 -7.92
CA SER A 342 5.25 3.46 -7.73
C SER A 342 5.07 3.81 -6.25
N VAL A 343 5.60 4.97 -5.83
CA VAL A 343 5.42 5.54 -4.50
C VAL A 343 4.20 6.43 -4.48
N GLN A 344 3.17 6.07 -3.72
CA GLN A 344 2.03 6.95 -3.46
C GLN A 344 2.30 7.82 -2.25
N ASN A 345 2.16 9.14 -2.41
CA ASN A 345 2.11 10.06 -1.30
C ASN A 345 0.65 10.42 -0.99
N VAL A 346 0.33 10.49 0.29
CA VAL A 346 -1.00 10.87 0.78
C VAL A 346 -0.90 12.25 1.42
N MET A 347 -1.63 13.21 0.88
CA MET A 347 -1.68 14.58 1.36
C MET A 347 -3.09 14.91 1.84
N GLN A 348 -3.25 15.10 3.15
CA GLN A 348 -4.53 15.50 3.72
C GLN A 348 -4.86 16.95 3.37
N LEU A 349 -6.12 17.21 3.04
CA LEU A 349 -6.66 18.53 2.77
C LEU A 349 -7.37 19.10 4.03
N PRO A 350 -7.59 20.43 4.08
CA PRO A 350 -8.17 21.09 5.26
C PRO A 350 -9.60 20.64 5.62
N ASP A 351 -10.35 20.09 4.67
CA ASP A 351 -11.71 19.58 4.87
C ASP A 351 -11.75 18.12 5.37
N GLY A 352 -10.57 17.52 5.62
CA GLY A 352 -10.45 16.14 6.07
C GLY A 352 -10.36 15.12 4.94
N SER A 353 -10.55 15.52 3.68
CA SER A 353 -10.28 14.69 2.50
C SER A 353 -8.77 14.54 2.26
N ALA A 354 -8.36 13.70 1.30
CA ALA A 354 -6.96 13.54 0.97
C ALA A 354 -6.72 13.26 -0.51
N LEU A 355 -5.54 13.66 -0.99
CA LEU A 355 -5.01 13.32 -2.30
C LEU A 355 -3.99 12.20 -2.14
N ARG A 356 -4.19 11.09 -2.82
CA ARG A 356 -3.19 10.03 -2.97
C ARG A 356 -2.72 10.02 -4.41
N PHE A 357 -1.44 10.25 -4.66
CA PHE A 357 -0.89 10.27 -6.01
C PHE A 357 0.57 9.86 -6.06
N THR A 358 1.00 9.40 -7.24
CA THR A 358 2.34 8.89 -7.48
C THR A 358 3.35 10.04 -7.51
N THR A 359 4.36 9.99 -6.64
CA THR A 359 5.40 11.01 -6.53
C THR A 359 6.79 10.51 -6.91
N ALA A 360 7.03 9.19 -6.87
CA ALA A 360 8.33 8.60 -7.17
C ALA A 360 8.19 7.14 -7.64
N LYS A 361 9.30 6.55 -8.08
CA LYS A 361 9.42 5.12 -8.38
C LYS A 361 10.41 4.45 -7.45
N TYR A 362 10.19 3.15 -7.16
CA TYR A 362 11.07 2.31 -6.36
C TYR A 362 12.16 1.65 -7.22
N TYR A 363 13.34 1.54 -6.62
CA TYR A 363 14.50 0.84 -7.17
C TYR A 363 15.07 -0.10 -6.11
N THR A 364 15.39 -1.33 -6.48
CA THR A 364 16.04 -2.30 -5.60
C THR A 364 17.47 -1.85 -5.21
N PRO A 365 18.13 -2.50 -4.25
CA PRO A 365 19.54 -2.18 -3.91
C PRO A 365 20.47 -2.18 -5.11
N SER A 366 20.28 -3.08 -6.08
CA SER A 366 21.03 -3.15 -7.35
C SER A 366 20.56 -2.15 -8.41
N LYS A 367 19.67 -1.21 -8.03
CA LYS A 367 19.09 -0.16 -8.91
C LYS A 367 18.19 -0.70 -10.04
N GLN A 368 17.64 -1.89 -9.90
CA GLN A 368 16.65 -2.39 -10.84
C GLN A 368 15.29 -1.72 -10.63
N VAL A 369 14.62 -1.40 -11.74
CA VAL A 369 13.28 -0.78 -11.72
C VAL A 369 12.24 -1.85 -11.45
N ILE A 370 11.49 -1.72 -10.34
CA ILE A 370 10.38 -2.62 -10.03
C ILE A 370 9.15 -2.29 -10.91
N HIS A 371 8.90 -1.00 -11.18
CA HIS A 371 7.70 -0.55 -11.88
C HIS A 371 7.61 -1.13 -13.30
N GLY A 372 6.53 -1.85 -13.57
CA GLY A 372 6.26 -2.52 -14.85
C GLY A 372 7.04 -3.81 -15.11
N ASN A 373 8.07 -4.12 -14.30
CA ASN A 373 8.93 -5.30 -14.50
C ASN A 373 8.71 -6.38 -13.43
N GLY A 374 8.37 -5.98 -12.21
CA GLY A 374 8.36 -6.87 -11.06
C GLY A 374 9.76 -7.32 -10.64
N VAL A 375 9.79 -8.29 -9.74
CA VAL A 375 11.00 -8.99 -9.30
C VAL A 375 10.89 -10.44 -9.77
N ALA A 376 11.78 -10.83 -10.69
CA ALA A 376 11.85 -12.21 -11.16
C ALA A 376 12.44 -13.12 -10.06
N PRO A 377 11.89 -14.33 -9.82
CA PRO A 377 12.44 -15.27 -8.83
C PRO A 377 13.79 -15.83 -9.27
N ASN A 378 14.58 -16.36 -8.30
CA ASN A 378 15.79 -17.17 -8.61
C ASN A 378 15.42 -18.54 -9.17
N ILE A 379 14.33 -19.12 -8.65
CA ILE A 379 13.81 -20.42 -9.11
C ILE A 379 12.36 -20.19 -9.56
N ARG A 380 12.17 -20.20 -10.87
CA ARG A 380 10.84 -20.07 -11.45
C ARG A 380 10.06 -21.37 -11.33
N VAL A 381 8.89 -21.30 -10.69
CA VAL A 381 7.96 -22.43 -10.55
C VAL A 381 6.57 -21.92 -10.91
N PRO A 382 6.11 -22.13 -12.14
CA PRO A 382 4.79 -21.71 -12.55
C PRO A 382 3.72 -22.55 -11.84
N MET A 383 2.57 -21.91 -11.54
CA MET A 383 1.41 -22.56 -10.96
C MET A 383 0.21 -22.37 -11.89
N SER A 384 -0.61 -23.44 -12.04
CA SER A 384 -1.84 -23.29 -12.82
C SER A 384 -2.87 -22.45 -12.04
N ALA A 385 -3.72 -21.74 -12.76
CA ALA A 385 -4.81 -20.94 -12.14
C ALA A 385 -5.74 -21.81 -11.26
N GLU A 386 -5.88 -23.10 -11.56
CA GLU A 386 -6.65 -24.02 -10.73
C GLU A 386 -5.97 -24.29 -9.39
N LEU A 387 -4.66 -24.59 -9.38
CA LEU A 387 -3.90 -24.80 -8.16
C LEU A 387 -3.82 -23.52 -7.32
N GLU A 388 -3.69 -22.36 -7.95
CA GLU A 388 -3.73 -21.07 -7.23
C GLU A 388 -5.08 -20.84 -6.54
N ARG A 389 -6.18 -21.11 -7.23
CA ARG A 389 -7.53 -20.99 -6.63
C ARG A 389 -7.72 -21.93 -5.45
N GLN A 390 -7.26 -23.19 -5.58
CA GLN A 390 -7.33 -24.17 -4.49
C GLN A 390 -6.47 -23.72 -3.29
N LEU A 391 -5.26 -23.26 -3.55
CA LEU A 391 -4.37 -22.74 -2.52
C LEU A 391 -4.96 -21.50 -1.82
N PHE A 392 -5.54 -20.58 -2.58
CA PHE A 392 -6.20 -19.40 -2.04
C PHE A 392 -7.41 -19.76 -1.19
N ALA A 393 -8.28 -20.68 -1.67
CA ALA A 393 -9.45 -21.14 -0.95
C ALA A 393 -9.09 -21.83 0.38
N ALA A 394 -8.07 -22.71 0.37
CA ALA A 394 -7.59 -23.37 1.58
C ALA A 394 -7.05 -22.37 2.62
N ARG A 395 -6.33 -21.34 2.18
CA ARG A 395 -5.79 -20.28 3.05
C ARG A 395 -6.85 -19.32 3.59
N SER A 396 -7.94 -19.13 2.86
CA SER A 396 -9.06 -18.26 3.27
C SER A 396 -10.00 -18.95 4.27
N SER A 397 -9.97 -20.27 4.35
CA SER A 397 -10.83 -21.06 5.25
C SER A 397 -10.38 -21.01 6.73
N GLY A 398 -9.33 -20.27 7.02
CA GLY A 398 -8.77 -20.10 8.37
C GLY A 398 -7.53 -20.96 8.63
N ASP A 399 -6.70 -20.51 9.60
CA ASP A 399 -5.48 -21.22 10.04
C ASP A 399 -5.72 -22.58 10.71
N THR A 400 -6.93 -23.14 10.63
CA THR A 400 -7.38 -24.35 11.31
C THR A 400 -7.19 -25.65 10.51
N ILE A 401 -6.41 -25.62 9.41
CA ILE A 401 -6.05 -26.86 8.70
C ILE A 401 -5.22 -27.74 9.66
N LYS A 402 -5.70 -28.93 9.92
CA LYS A 402 -4.95 -29.89 10.76
C LYS A 402 -3.58 -30.17 10.12
N PRO A 403 -2.50 -30.38 10.89
CA PRO A 403 -1.15 -30.62 10.35
C PRO A 403 -1.09 -31.73 9.28
N GLU A 404 -1.84 -32.81 9.46
CA GLU A 404 -1.90 -33.91 8.49
C GLU A 404 -2.59 -33.53 7.17
N GLU A 405 -3.64 -32.72 7.24
CA GLU A 405 -4.33 -32.19 6.04
C GLU A 405 -3.44 -31.17 5.32
N ASP A 406 -2.73 -30.31 6.05
CA ASP A 406 -1.79 -29.34 5.51
C ASP A 406 -0.65 -29.99 4.72
N LYS A 407 -0.04 -31.04 5.29
CA LYS A 407 1.03 -31.81 4.64
C LYS A 407 0.57 -32.43 3.31
N ASN A 408 -0.58 -33.09 3.28
CA ASN A 408 -1.11 -33.72 2.08
C ASN A 408 -1.50 -32.66 1.04
N PHE A 409 -2.08 -31.57 1.50
CA PHE A 409 -2.40 -30.42 0.66
C PHE A 409 -1.15 -29.82 0.01
N ILE A 410 -0.07 -29.58 0.76
CA ILE A 410 1.21 -29.08 0.23
C ILE A 410 1.74 -30.03 -0.84
N LYS A 411 1.77 -31.35 -0.58
CA LYS A 411 2.27 -32.35 -1.53
C LYS A 411 1.50 -32.39 -2.84
N SER A 412 0.18 -32.21 -2.79
CA SER A 412 -0.69 -32.30 -3.97
C SER A 412 -0.90 -30.98 -4.70
N THR A 413 -0.76 -29.83 -4.02
CA THR A 413 -1.29 -28.56 -4.51
C THR A 413 -0.27 -27.42 -4.54
N ASP A 414 0.85 -27.50 -3.81
CA ASP A 414 1.81 -26.40 -3.69
C ASP A 414 3.25 -26.75 -4.18
N PRO A 415 3.46 -26.82 -5.50
CA PRO A 415 4.78 -27.10 -6.06
C PRO A 415 5.82 -26.03 -5.74
N GLN A 416 5.42 -24.78 -5.51
CA GLN A 416 6.31 -23.68 -5.12
C GLN A 416 6.86 -23.91 -3.72
N MET A 417 6.00 -24.32 -2.77
CA MET A 417 6.40 -24.68 -1.42
C MET A 417 7.37 -25.86 -1.41
N LEU A 418 7.06 -26.92 -2.15
CA LEU A 418 7.95 -28.09 -2.29
C LEU A 418 9.32 -27.68 -2.82
N ARG A 419 9.38 -26.86 -3.85
CA ARG A 419 10.63 -26.37 -4.42
C ARG A 419 11.43 -25.51 -3.44
N ALA A 420 10.78 -24.69 -2.62
CA ALA A 420 11.46 -23.91 -1.58
C ALA A 420 12.04 -24.82 -0.50
N ILE A 421 11.30 -25.85 -0.07
CA ILE A 421 11.80 -26.88 0.87
C ILE A 421 13.03 -27.58 0.31
N ASP A 422 12.99 -28.05 -0.95
CA ASP A 422 14.12 -28.73 -1.61
C ASP A 422 15.34 -27.83 -1.68
N ALA A 423 15.18 -26.57 -2.07
CA ALA A 423 16.28 -25.61 -2.15
C ALA A 423 16.93 -25.39 -0.77
N LEU A 424 16.14 -25.21 0.28
CA LEU A 424 16.65 -25.04 1.64
C LEU A 424 17.35 -26.31 2.16
N LYS A 425 16.79 -27.49 1.91
CA LYS A 425 17.44 -28.78 2.26
C LYS A 425 18.78 -28.90 1.56
N GLY A 426 18.87 -28.59 0.27
CA GLY A 426 20.13 -28.62 -0.46
C GLY A 426 21.20 -27.71 0.13
N VAL A 427 20.83 -26.47 0.51
CA VAL A 427 21.76 -25.53 1.17
C VAL A 427 22.20 -26.05 2.54
N MET A 428 21.29 -26.60 3.33
CA MET A 428 21.63 -27.12 4.67
C MET A 428 22.50 -28.36 4.63
N ILE A 429 22.25 -29.30 3.69
CA ILE A 429 23.09 -30.48 3.50
C ILE A 429 24.49 -30.04 3.08
N TYR A 430 24.60 -29.16 2.07
CA TYR A 430 25.88 -28.65 1.61
C TYR A 430 26.68 -27.97 2.73
N ALA A 431 26.00 -27.15 3.56
CA ALA A 431 26.64 -26.47 4.69
C ALA A 431 27.12 -27.47 5.77
N GLN A 432 26.38 -28.55 6.04
CA GLN A 432 26.77 -29.59 7.01
C GLN A 432 27.99 -30.38 6.52
N GLU A 433 28.05 -30.73 5.23
CA GLU A 433 29.15 -31.51 4.65
C GLU A 433 30.45 -30.69 4.56
N ASN A 434 30.35 -29.37 4.34
CA ASN A 434 31.50 -28.48 4.23
C ASN A 434 31.80 -27.69 5.51
N ALA A 435 31.13 -27.98 6.62
CA ALA A 435 31.51 -27.42 7.90
C ALA A 435 32.93 -27.90 8.25
N PRO A 436 33.86 -27.00 8.67
CA PRO A 436 35.18 -27.42 9.12
C PRO A 436 35.01 -28.47 10.21
N LYS A 437 35.48 -29.69 9.96
CA LYS A 437 35.49 -30.78 10.95
C LYS A 437 36.33 -30.30 12.10
N GLY A 438 35.66 -29.81 13.16
CA GLY A 438 36.26 -29.07 14.27
C GLY A 438 37.31 -29.85 15.00
N GLU A 439 38.34 -29.15 15.48
CA GLU A 439 39.17 -29.57 16.59
C GLU A 439 38.26 -29.90 17.81
N PRO A 440 38.57 -31.00 18.56
CA PRO A 440 37.79 -31.33 19.74
C PRO A 440 37.92 -30.21 20.77
N ILE A 441 36.78 -29.67 21.22
CA ILE A 441 36.73 -28.74 22.35
C ILE A 441 37.45 -29.39 23.53
N LYS A 442 38.67 -28.92 23.82
CA LYS A 442 39.34 -29.28 25.08
C LYS A 442 38.43 -28.87 26.24
N LYS A 443 38.08 -29.86 27.08
CA LYS A 443 37.23 -29.72 28.27
C LYS A 443 37.79 -28.69 29.23
#